data_2be6c84ddf610e284770a0a6b70ac732
#
_entry.id   2be6c84ddf610e284770a0a6b70ac732
#
_cell.length_a   1.000
_cell.length_b   1.000
_cell.length_c   1.000
_cell.angle_alpha   90.00
_cell.angle_beta   90.00
_cell.angle_gamma   90.00
#
_symmetry.space_group_name_H-M   'P 1'
#
loop_
_entity.id
_entity.type
_entity.pdbx_description
1 polymer ?
#
loop_
_entity_poly.entity_id
_entity_poly.type
_entity_poly.pdbx_seq_one_letter_code
_entity_poly.pdbx_strand_id
1 'polypeptide(L)'
;MSNMSSGNHVPESLQSRIEQRLRAIRDGQLQRTLCPPRGIDFSSNDYLGLASHPRLKRAMIQAIDQGSVGSTGSRLLRGDREVFSDVERTFAAFKRTERALYFSSGYLANLAVLTTLPERGDVIYSDERNHASLIDGIRLSAARRVVFPHNDLEALARAIGDHPAGGHAFIVTESLFSMDGDVPPLAEYAALCRATGATLIIDEAHAVGLYGDRGSGLIEACGIERDVCLSVNTAGKALGVSGAFVAGPAWAIGYLIQRARPFIFSTAPPPSVAAALETSLDIIASEPDRRARLADRVKYLRHALRAAGVPAPDGFSQIVPIVLGDNDRALLTAGELQARGFDVRAIRPPSVAPGTARLRIAVNVGLTEDTIDQFVDVLAATLQETVQCFAASS
;
A
#
# COMPACT_ATOMS: atom_id res chain seq x y z
N MET A 1 57.26 31.87 -15.11
CA MET A 1 55.86 32.34 -15.29
C MET A 1 55.05 31.15 -15.72
N SER A 2 54.44 30.44 -14.78
CA SER A 2 53.59 29.28 -15.01
C SER A 2 52.14 29.74 -15.12
N ASN A 3 51.57 29.65 -16.32
CA ASN A 3 50.15 29.89 -16.55
C ASN A 3 49.35 28.75 -15.94
N MET A 4 48.78 28.96 -14.77
CA MET A 4 47.67 28.14 -14.25
C MET A 4 46.40 28.59 -14.98
N SER A 5 45.96 27.83 -15.99
CA SER A 5 44.62 27.94 -16.55
C SER A 5 43.63 27.43 -15.54
N SER A 6 43.03 28.32 -14.76
CA SER A 6 41.85 28.04 -14.00
C SER A 6 40.70 27.77 -14.99
N GLY A 7 40.42 26.49 -15.23
CA GLY A 7 39.23 26.08 -15.97
C GLY A 7 37.98 26.59 -15.23
N ASN A 8 37.34 27.60 -15.81
CA ASN A 8 36.04 28.06 -15.36
C ASN A 8 35.02 26.90 -15.49
N HIS A 9 34.77 26.21 -14.42
CA HIS A 9 33.70 25.21 -14.34
C HIS A 9 32.36 25.99 -14.34
N VAL A 10 31.78 26.19 -15.52
CA VAL A 10 30.42 26.72 -15.64
C VAL A 10 29.49 25.67 -15.02
N PRO A 11 28.72 26.00 -13.97
CA PRO A 11 27.81 25.04 -13.35
C PRO A 11 26.83 24.53 -14.40
N GLU A 12 26.59 23.20 -14.44
CA GLU A 12 25.59 22.59 -15.30
C GLU A 12 24.22 23.20 -15.02
N SER A 13 23.48 23.59 -16.06
CA SER A 13 22.13 24.13 -15.87
C SER A 13 21.20 23.07 -15.28
N LEU A 14 20.23 23.47 -14.46
CA LEU A 14 19.23 22.57 -13.89
C LEU A 14 18.52 21.76 -15.00
N GLN A 15 18.20 22.41 -16.12
CA GLN A 15 17.57 21.77 -17.28
C GLN A 15 18.47 20.65 -17.82
N SER A 16 19.74 20.94 -18.11
CA SER A 16 20.70 19.97 -18.64
C SER A 16 20.82 18.74 -17.72
N ARG A 17 20.95 18.98 -16.41
CA ARG A 17 21.00 17.92 -15.41
C ARG A 17 19.73 17.04 -15.40
N ILE A 18 18.55 17.64 -15.49
CA ILE A 18 17.27 16.89 -15.51
C ILE A 18 17.14 16.11 -16.82
N GLU A 19 17.48 16.70 -17.97
CA GLU A 19 17.45 16.01 -19.26
C GLU A 19 18.40 14.81 -19.32
N GLN A 20 19.59 14.93 -18.72
CA GLN A 20 20.53 13.81 -18.59
C GLN A 20 19.95 12.68 -17.75
N ARG A 21 19.32 12.99 -16.61
CA ARG A 21 18.63 12.00 -15.77
C ARG A 21 17.46 11.34 -16.50
N LEU A 22 16.68 12.11 -17.27
CA LEU A 22 15.59 11.56 -18.08
C LEU A 22 16.11 10.62 -19.18
N ARG A 23 17.28 10.93 -19.80
CA ARG A 23 17.94 10.01 -20.74
C ARG A 23 18.32 8.71 -20.04
N ALA A 24 19.03 8.79 -18.92
CA ALA A 24 19.42 7.60 -18.14
C ALA A 24 18.20 6.74 -17.71
N ILE A 25 17.07 7.36 -17.36
CA ILE A 25 15.83 6.65 -17.06
C ILE A 25 15.28 5.91 -18.28
N ARG A 26 15.35 6.52 -19.48
CA ARG A 26 14.94 5.85 -20.73
C ARG A 26 15.87 4.70 -21.08
N ASP A 27 17.16 4.96 -21.06
CA ASP A 27 18.19 3.96 -21.42
C ASP A 27 18.16 2.74 -20.48
N GLY A 28 17.80 2.96 -19.19
CA GLY A 28 17.61 1.89 -18.20
C GLY A 28 16.23 1.22 -18.23
N GLN A 29 15.37 1.52 -19.24
CA GLN A 29 13.98 1.00 -19.32
C GLN A 29 13.16 1.27 -18.05
N LEU A 30 13.39 2.42 -17.40
CA LEU A 30 12.71 2.84 -16.17
C LEU A 30 11.68 3.93 -16.41
N GLN A 31 11.50 4.38 -17.65
CA GLN A 31 10.52 5.40 -18.00
C GLN A 31 9.10 4.95 -17.65
N ARG A 32 8.34 5.84 -17.01
CA ARG A 32 6.92 5.63 -16.69
C ARG A 32 6.05 6.50 -17.58
N THR A 33 4.95 5.92 -18.03
CA THR A 33 3.95 6.63 -18.85
C THR A 33 2.59 6.50 -18.19
N LEU A 34 1.83 7.60 -18.13
CA LEU A 34 0.45 7.58 -17.68
C LEU A 34 -0.41 6.95 -18.78
N CYS A 35 -1.02 5.82 -18.47
CA CYS A 35 -1.89 5.08 -19.39
C CYS A 35 -3.25 4.87 -18.72
N PRO A 36 -4.36 5.30 -19.35
CA PRO A 36 -5.70 4.92 -18.90
C PRO A 36 -5.85 3.39 -18.85
N PRO A 37 -6.67 2.86 -17.93
CA PRO A 37 -6.92 1.43 -17.86
C PRO A 37 -7.64 0.94 -19.13
N ARG A 38 -7.28 -0.25 -19.63
CA ARG A 38 -7.90 -0.87 -20.81
C ARG A 38 -7.92 -2.38 -20.67
N GLY A 39 -9.06 -3.00 -21.04
CA GLY A 39 -9.20 -4.45 -20.97
C GLY A 39 -9.64 -4.96 -19.60
N ILE A 40 -9.44 -6.25 -19.38
CA ILE A 40 -9.83 -6.93 -18.16
C ILE A 40 -8.83 -6.62 -17.05
N ASP A 41 -9.33 -6.17 -15.91
CA ASP A 41 -8.53 -5.65 -14.81
C ASP A 41 -7.86 -6.75 -13.97
N PHE A 42 -6.54 -6.84 -14.06
CA PHE A 42 -5.66 -7.63 -13.20
C PHE A 42 -4.63 -6.75 -12.47
N SER A 43 -4.86 -5.44 -12.38
CA SER A 43 -3.88 -4.47 -11.85
C SER A 43 -4.38 -3.61 -10.71
N SER A 44 -5.70 -3.28 -10.68
CA SER A 44 -6.24 -2.37 -9.69
C SER A 44 -6.24 -2.96 -8.29
N ASN A 45 -6.30 -2.08 -7.28
CA ASN A 45 -6.47 -2.48 -5.91
C ASN A 45 -7.94 -2.46 -5.45
N ASP A 46 -8.90 -2.30 -6.36
CA ASP A 46 -10.34 -2.39 -6.08
C ASP A 46 -10.79 -3.87 -5.93
N TYR A 47 -10.20 -4.56 -4.96
CA TYR A 47 -10.34 -6.00 -4.77
C TYR A 47 -11.78 -6.47 -4.62
N LEU A 48 -12.64 -5.64 -4.01
CA LEU A 48 -14.05 -5.93 -3.78
C LEU A 48 -14.99 -5.32 -4.83
N GLY A 49 -14.45 -4.61 -5.84
CA GLY A 49 -15.25 -3.96 -6.87
C GLY A 49 -16.16 -2.84 -6.34
N LEU A 50 -15.77 -2.18 -5.26
CA LEU A 50 -16.59 -1.17 -4.60
C LEU A 50 -16.52 0.21 -5.27
N ALA A 51 -15.44 0.53 -5.97
CA ALA A 51 -15.26 1.85 -6.59
C ALA A 51 -16.38 2.20 -7.60
N SER A 52 -17.01 1.21 -8.21
CA SER A 52 -18.15 1.39 -9.10
C SER A 52 -19.52 1.06 -8.49
N HIS A 53 -19.55 0.71 -7.19
CA HIS A 53 -20.75 0.20 -6.54
C HIS A 53 -21.89 1.24 -6.51
N PRO A 54 -23.14 0.88 -6.91
CA PRO A 54 -24.23 1.85 -7.04
C PRO A 54 -24.59 2.55 -5.72
N ARG A 55 -24.45 1.87 -4.57
CA ARG A 55 -24.72 2.47 -3.25
C ARG A 55 -23.70 3.56 -2.93
N LEU A 56 -22.40 3.35 -3.22
CA LEU A 56 -21.36 4.36 -3.01
C LEU A 56 -21.64 5.60 -3.87
N LYS A 57 -21.93 5.39 -5.16
CA LYS A 57 -22.27 6.50 -6.07
C LYS A 57 -23.45 7.32 -5.56
N ARG A 58 -24.53 6.65 -5.14
CA ARG A 58 -25.70 7.34 -4.56
C ARG A 58 -25.35 8.12 -3.30
N ALA A 59 -24.60 7.55 -2.38
CA ALA A 59 -24.19 8.24 -1.16
C ALA A 59 -23.37 9.51 -1.46
N MET A 60 -22.43 9.44 -2.42
CA MET A 60 -21.67 10.62 -2.86
C MET A 60 -22.56 11.69 -3.48
N ILE A 61 -23.47 11.32 -4.39
CA ILE A 61 -24.39 12.26 -5.06
C ILE A 61 -25.26 12.94 -4.01
N GLN A 62 -25.87 12.18 -3.11
CA GLN A 62 -26.71 12.71 -2.05
C GLN A 62 -25.96 13.66 -1.11
N ALA A 63 -24.73 13.34 -0.75
CA ALA A 63 -23.90 14.20 0.11
C ALA A 63 -23.49 15.51 -0.61
N ILE A 64 -23.30 15.48 -1.94
CA ILE A 64 -23.05 16.68 -2.73
C ILE A 64 -24.32 17.55 -2.82
N ASP A 65 -25.48 16.94 -3.06
CA ASP A 65 -26.75 17.65 -3.17
C ASP A 65 -27.17 18.35 -1.85
N GLN A 66 -26.84 17.72 -0.72
CA GLN A 66 -27.17 18.23 0.63
C GLN A 66 -26.11 19.17 1.21
N GLY A 67 -24.93 19.22 0.63
CA GLY A 67 -23.79 19.92 1.22
C GLY A 67 -22.93 20.69 0.24
N SER A 68 -21.63 20.50 0.36
CA SER A 68 -20.62 21.18 -0.46
C SER A 68 -19.70 20.18 -1.16
N VAL A 69 -19.21 20.56 -2.34
CA VAL A 69 -18.26 19.76 -3.12
C VAL A 69 -16.90 19.64 -2.42
N GLY A 70 -16.46 20.65 -1.69
CA GLY A 70 -15.17 20.69 -1.01
C GLY A 70 -15.25 21.26 0.39
N SER A 71 -14.23 21.01 1.20
CA SER A 71 -14.17 21.44 2.60
C SER A 71 -13.64 22.85 2.83
N THR A 72 -12.93 23.41 1.85
CA THR A 72 -12.42 24.80 1.80
C THR A 72 -11.44 25.22 2.91
N GLY A 73 -11.03 24.32 3.77
CA GLY A 73 -10.08 24.57 4.85
C GLY A 73 -9.63 23.29 5.55
N SER A 74 -8.69 23.38 6.48
CA SER A 74 -8.29 22.25 7.31
C SER A 74 -9.38 21.91 8.34
N ARG A 75 -9.34 20.66 8.86
CA ARG A 75 -10.28 20.18 9.90
C ARG A 75 -10.28 21.07 11.15
N LEU A 76 -9.15 21.65 11.52
CA LEU A 76 -8.99 22.51 12.69
C LEU A 76 -9.43 23.97 12.47
N LEU A 77 -9.81 24.33 11.27
CA LEU A 77 -10.37 25.65 10.96
C LEU A 77 -11.86 25.50 10.57
N ARG A 78 -12.19 25.76 9.29
CA ARG A 78 -13.58 25.70 8.82
C ARG A 78 -13.85 24.48 7.93
N GLY A 79 -12.88 23.58 7.79
CA GLY A 79 -13.01 22.39 6.93
C GLY A 79 -13.67 21.20 7.60
N ASP A 80 -13.93 21.23 8.91
CA ASP A 80 -14.57 20.12 9.61
C ASP A 80 -16.07 19.99 9.30
N ARG A 81 -16.58 18.77 9.31
CA ARG A 81 -17.99 18.42 9.10
C ARG A 81 -18.35 17.22 9.98
N GLU A 82 -19.59 17.11 10.40
CA GLU A 82 -20.09 16.01 11.23
C GLU A 82 -19.83 14.63 10.58
N VAL A 83 -19.99 14.52 9.27
CA VAL A 83 -19.76 13.28 8.52
C VAL A 83 -18.35 12.73 8.70
N PHE A 84 -17.34 13.55 8.97
CA PHE A 84 -15.99 13.06 9.28
C PHE A 84 -15.95 12.39 10.65
N SER A 85 -16.57 13.01 11.66
CA SER A 85 -16.65 12.42 13.00
C SER A 85 -17.48 11.13 13.02
N ASP A 86 -18.53 11.07 12.19
CA ASP A 86 -19.38 9.89 12.05
C ASP A 86 -18.59 8.73 11.45
N VAL A 87 -17.95 8.92 10.31
CA VAL A 87 -17.16 7.86 9.66
C VAL A 87 -15.95 7.44 10.51
N GLU A 88 -15.32 8.36 11.25
CA GLU A 88 -14.23 8.06 12.19
C GLU A 88 -14.74 7.15 13.32
N ARG A 89 -15.93 7.41 13.86
CA ARG A 89 -16.58 6.59 14.89
C ARG A 89 -16.93 5.21 14.34
N THR A 90 -17.53 5.15 13.16
CA THR A 90 -17.88 3.90 12.47
C THR A 90 -16.62 3.07 12.21
N PHE A 91 -15.54 3.71 11.73
CA PHE A 91 -14.27 3.02 11.47
C PHE A 91 -13.59 2.53 12.75
N ALA A 92 -13.60 3.32 13.83
CA ALA A 92 -13.08 2.90 15.14
C ALA A 92 -13.81 1.66 15.67
N ALA A 93 -15.15 1.63 15.56
CA ALA A 93 -15.95 0.46 15.92
C ALA A 93 -15.63 -0.76 15.04
N PHE A 94 -15.47 -0.57 13.73
CA PHE A 94 -15.09 -1.61 12.78
C PHE A 94 -13.73 -2.23 13.14
N LYS A 95 -12.77 -1.43 13.56
CA LYS A 95 -11.41 -1.86 13.98
C LYS A 95 -11.35 -2.31 15.44
N ARG A 96 -12.43 -2.15 16.23
CA ARG A 96 -12.44 -2.35 17.69
C ARG A 96 -11.35 -1.54 18.42
N THR A 97 -11.14 -0.29 18.01
CA THR A 97 -10.25 0.66 18.64
C THR A 97 -11.03 1.78 19.32
N GLU A 98 -10.39 2.51 20.22
CA GLU A 98 -11.05 3.60 20.94
C GLU A 98 -11.42 4.78 20.01
N ARG A 99 -10.54 5.08 19.05
CA ARG A 99 -10.72 6.17 18.08
C ARG A 99 -10.11 5.86 16.73
N ALA A 100 -10.57 6.60 15.72
CA ALA A 100 -9.91 6.70 14.42
C ALA A 100 -9.82 8.16 13.98
N LEU A 101 -8.90 8.46 13.05
CA LEU A 101 -8.72 9.77 12.44
C LEU A 101 -8.59 9.62 10.93
N TYR A 102 -9.38 10.39 10.19
CA TYR A 102 -9.42 10.32 8.73
C TYR A 102 -8.44 11.29 8.08
N PHE A 103 -7.67 10.81 7.11
CA PHE A 103 -6.68 11.53 6.30
C PHE A 103 -7.03 11.46 4.81
N SER A 104 -6.52 12.40 4.02
CA SER A 104 -6.75 12.44 2.58
C SER A 104 -6.04 11.33 1.80
N SER A 105 -5.04 10.66 2.36
CA SER A 105 -4.35 9.51 1.76
C SER A 105 -3.60 8.68 2.80
N GLY A 106 -3.33 7.38 2.48
CA GLY A 106 -2.48 6.52 3.29
C GLY A 106 -1.05 7.03 3.43
N TYR A 107 -0.54 7.67 2.38
CA TYR A 107 0.78 8.29 2.41
C TYR A 107 0.88 9.34 3.52
N LEU A 108 -0.08 10.27 3.58
CA LEU A 108 -0.12 11.32 4.60
C LEU A 108 -0.42 10.76 6.00
N ALA A 109 -1.22 9.70 6.10
CA ALA A 109 -1.49 9.02 7.36
C ALA A 109 -0.21 8.39 7.95
N ASN A 110 0.58 7.68 7.14
CA ASN A 110 1.87 7.12 7.54
C ASN A 110 2.86 8.21 7.96
N LEU A 111 2.97 9.28 7.16
CA LEU A 111 3.80 10.43 7.54
C LEU A 111 3.35 11.03 8.88
N ALA A 112 2.04 11.22 9.07
CA ALA A 112 1.48 11.80 10.29
C ALA A 112 1.87 10.97 11.53
N VAL A 113 1.72 9.65 11.47
CA VAL A 113 2.06 8.75 12.58
C VAL A 113 3.56 8.81 12.90
N LEU A 114 4.39 8.61 11.87
CA LEU A 114 5.83 8.40 12.04
C LEU A 114 6.64 9.67 12.29
N THR A 115 6.11 10.84 11.90
CA THR A 115 6.76 12.13 12.21
C THR A 115 6.24 12.77 13.49
N THR A 116 5.22 12.19 14.13
CA THR A 116 4.57 12.81 15.30
C THR A 116 4.81 12.04 16.58
N LEU A 117 4.72 10.72 16.56
CA LEU A 117 4.84 9.90 17.78
C LEU A 117 6.29 9.64 18.18
N PRO A 118 7.18 9.20 17.27
CA PRO A 118 8.56 8.95 17.66
C PRO A 118 9.35 10.26 17.85
N GLU A 119 10.15 10.32 18.90
CA GLU A 119 10.94 11.48 19.28
C GLU A 119 12.46 11.20 19.26
N ARG A 120 13.25 12.22 19.56
CA ARG A 120 14.69 12.09 19.69
C ARG A 120 15.04 11.15 20.86
N GLY A 121 15.85 10.14 20.61
CA GLY A 121 16.21 9.09 21.59
C GLY A 121 15.44 7.80 21.39
N ASP A 122 14.33 7.84 20.65
CA ASP A 122 13.59 6.64 20.26
C ASP A 122 14.27 5.89 19.11
N VAL A 123 13.86 4.64 18.89
CA VAL A 123 14.31 3.80 17.79
C VAL A 123 13.11 3.24 17.04
N ILE A 124 13.16 3.34 15.71
CA ILE A 124 12.19 2.70 14.81
C ILE A 124 12.89 1.53 14.11
N TYR A 125 12.43 0.32 14.38
CA TYR A 125 12.80 -0.90 13.66
C TYR A 125 11.83 -1.08 12.49
N SER A 126 12.38 -1.00 11.29
CA SER A 126 11.62 -0.97 10.03
C SER A 126 11.94 -2.18 9.17
N ASP A 127 10.93 -2.90 8.71
CA ASP A 127 11.12 -3.90 7.65
C ASP A 127 11.72 -3.23 6.40
N GLU A 128 12.66 -3.89 5.73
CA GLU A 128 13.37 -3.34 4.56
C GLU A 128 12.46 -3.10 3.36
N ARG A 129 11.32 -3.82 3.26
CA ARG A 129 10.35 -3.71 2.17
C ARG A 129 9.12 -2.87 2.49
N ASN A 130 9.13 -2.17 3.60
CA ASN A 130 8.06 -1.24 3.94
C ASN A 130 7.77 -0.28 2.79
N HIS A 131 6.51 0.09 2.63
CA HIS A 131 6.04 1.04 1.63
C HIS A 131 6.79 2.38 1.73
N ALA A 132 6.96 3.06 0.60
CA ALA A 132 7.68 4.33 0.51
C ALA A 132 7.19 5.39 1.51
N SER A 133 5.89 5.43 1.82
CA SER A 133 5.33 6.36 2.82
C SER A 133 5.79 6.06 4.25
N LEU A 134 5.98 4.78 4.61
CA LEU A 134 6.57 4.39 5.88
C LEU A 134 8.05 4.79 5.92
N ILE A 135 8.80 4.47 4.86
CA ILE A 135 10.22 4.82 4.73
C ILE A 135 10.41 6.33 4.84
N ASP A 136 9.61 7.12 4.13
CA ASP A 136 9.73 8.59 4.14
C ASP A 136 9.29 9.18 5.49
N GLY A 137 8.23 8.64 6.11
CA GLY A 137 7.84 9.03 7.46
C GLY A 137 8.94 8.77 8.49
N ILE A 138 9.60 7.61 8.41
CA ILE A 138 10.72 7.23 9.26
C ILE A 138 11.94 8.15 9.02
N ARG A 139 12.23 8.47 7.76
CA ARG A 139 13.33 9.40 7.41
C ARG A 139 13.11 10.82 7.93
N LEU A 140 11.86 11.26 7.97
CA LEU A 140 11.46 12.59 8.48
C LEU A 140 11.29 12.60 9.99
N SER A 141 11.25 11.45 10.65
CA SER A 141 11.19 11.31 12.10
C SER A 141 12.49 11.79 12.77
N ALA A 142 12.37 12.22 14.02
CA ALA A 142 13.53 12.53 14.88
C ALA A 142 14.19 11.29 15.49
N ALA A 143 13.54 10.13 15.43
CA ALA A 143 14.02 8.87 15.97
C ALA A 143 15.14 8.24 15.12
N ARG A 144 15.95 7.39 15.76
CA ARG A 144 16.95 6.59 15.06
C ARG A 144 16.26 5.46 14.28
N ARG A 145 16.64 5.27 13.03
CA ARG A 145 16.15 4.17 12.19
C ARG A 145 17.11 2.98 12.24
N VAL A 146 16.55 1.79 12.44
CA VAL A 146 17.22 0.49 12.27
C VAL A 146 16.38 -0.34 11.28
N VAL A 147 16.97 -0.76 10.17
CA VAL A 147 16.31 -1.58 9.14
C VAL A 147 16.68 -3.02 9.38
N PHE A 148 15.70 -3.93 9.39
CA PHE A 148 15.90 -5.36 9.48
C PHE A 148 15.46 -6.06 8.18
N PRO A 149 16.05 -7.22 7.85
CA PRO A 149 15.70 -7.99 6.66
C PRO A 149 14.22 -8.38 6.66
N HIS A 150 13.63 -8.43 5.48
CA HIS A 150 12.22 -8.66 5.26
C HIS A 150 11.70 -9.93 5.93
N ASN A 151 10.66 -9.77 6.76
CA ASN A 151 9.98 -10.85 7.50
C ASN A 151 10.90 -11.70 8.40
N ASP A 152 12.10 -11.21 8.72
CA ASP A 152 13.07 -11.92 9.55
C ASP A 152 12.90 -11.55 11.05
N LEU A 153 12.12 -12.37 11.77
CA LEU A 153 11.87 -12.19 13.20
C LEU A 153 13.15 -12.28 14.05
N GLU A 154 14.09 -13.18 13.68
CA GLU A 154 15.34 -13.34 14.43
C GLU A 154 16.26 -12.13 14.26
N ALA A 155 16.36 -11.61 13.03
CA ALA A 155 17.10 -10.38 12.76
C ALA A 155 16.47 -9.18 13.49
N LEU A 156 15.13 -9.08 13.54
CA LEU A 156 14.43 -8.06 14.32
C LEU A 156 14.76 -8.17 15.82
N ALA A 157 14.68 -9.36 16.39
CA ALA A 157 15.00 -9.59 17.81
C ALA A 157 16.46 -9.23 18.12
N ARG A 158 17.42 -9.63 17.26
CA ARG A 158 18.82 -9.21 17.36
C ARG A 158 18.97 -7.70 17.28
N ALA A 159 18.31 -7.06 16.30
CA ALA A 159 18.38 -5.61 16.11
C ALA A 159 17.90 -4.82 17.34
N ILE A 160 16.87 -5.31 18.04
CA ILE A 160 16.40 -4.72 19.31
C ILE A 160 17.46 -4.84 20.41
N GLY A 161 18.12 -6.01 20.52
CA GLY A 161 19.19 -6.23 21.48
C GLY A 161 20.44 -5.39 21.20
N ASP A 162 20.88 -5.35 19.96
CA ASP A 162 22.11 -4.67 19.52
C ASP A 162 21.97 -3.13 19.47
N HIS A 163 20.77 -2.64 19.27
CA HIS A 163 20.47 -1.22 19.10
C HIS A 163 19.37 -0.73 20.05
N PRO A 164 19.55 -0.87 21.38
CA PRO A 164 18.51 -0.51 22.31
C PRO A 164 18.12 0.96 22.19
N ALA A 165 16.84 1.25 22.42
CA ALA A 165 16.33 2.60 22.47
C ALA A 165 16.75 3.30 23.77
N GLY A 166 17.17 4.56 23.68
CA GLY A 166 17.34 5.42 24.86
C GLY A 166 15.99 5.93 25.39
N GLY A 167 14.97 5.95 24.53
CA GLY A 167 13.57 6.24 24.79
C GLY A 167 12.67 5.05 24.45
N HIS A 168 11.65 5.26 23.61
CA HIS A 168 10.74 4.21 23.17
C HIS A 168 11.25 3.47 21.94
N ALA A 169 10.86 2.21 21.83
CA ALA A 169 11.10 1.34 20.68
C ALA A 169 9.80 1.21 19.87
N PHE A 170 9.90 1.37 18.54
CA PHE A 170 8.79 1.18 17.62
C PHE A 170 9.14 0.09 16.61
N ILE A 171 8.24 -0.86 16.38
CA ILE A 171 8.31 -1.81 15.28
C ILE A 171 7.28 -1.38 14.23
N VAL A 172 7.74 -1.19 12.99
CA VAL A 172 6.91 -0.67 11.89
C VAL A 172 6.96 -1.65 10.71
N THR A 173 5.80 -2.16 10.31
CA THR A 173 5.65 -3.12 9.21
C THR A 173 4.32 -2.93 8.49
N GLU A 174 4.19 -3.55 7.29
CA GLU A 174 2.89 -3.78 6.66
C GLU A 174 2.31 -5.12 7.14
N SER A 175 0.99 -5.25 7.17
CA SER A 175 0.36 -6.56 7.44
C SER A 175 0.32 -7.45 6.19
N LEU A 176 0.33 -6.84 4.99
CA LEU A 176 0.41 -7.51 3.71
C LEU A 176 1.19 -6.63 2.74
N PHE A 177 2.33 -7.12 2.26
CA PHE A 177 3.24 -6.35 1.43
C PHE A 177 2.75 -6.21 -0.01
N SER A 178 2.79 -5.00 -0.50
CA SER A 178 2.12 -4.59 -1.74
C SER A 178 2.68 -5.20 -3.02
N MET A 179 3.97 -5.57 -3.03
CA MET A 179 4.67 -6.05 -4.23
C MET A 179 4.86 -7.56 -4.27
N ASP A 180 4.91 -8.19 -3.11
CA ASP A 180 5.16 -9.62 -2.96
C ASP A 180 3.90 -10.39 -2.56
N GLY A 181 2.91 -9.73 -1.96
CA GLY A 181 1.66 -10.35 -1.52
C GLY A 181 1.86 -11.29 -0.32
N ASP A 182 2.97 -11.19 0.35
CA ASP A 182 3.32 -11.97 1.53
C ASP A 182 2.95 -11.24 2.83
N VAL A 183 2.94 -11.98 3.92
CA VAL A 183 2.48 -11.55 5.25
C VAL A 183 3.60 -11.83 6.25
N PRO A 184 3.97 -10.85 7.09
CA PRO A 184 4.94 -11.08 8.15
C PRO A 184 4.35 -11.96 9.27
N PRO A 185 5.20 -12.52 10.15
CA PRO A 185 4.76 -13.27 11.32
C PRO A 185 4.19 -12.32 12.40
N LEU A 186 2.97 -11.80 12.15
CA LEU A 186 2.34 -10.72 12.95
C LEU A 186 2.14 -11.11 14.41
N ALA A 187 1.77 -12.38 14.68
CA ALA A 187 1.56 -12.87 16.05
C ALA A 187 2.88 -12.90 16.85
N GLU A 188 3.97 -13.28 16.17
CA GLU A 188 5.31 -13.31 16.74
C GLU A 188 5.86 -11.90 16.94
N TYR A 189 5.58 -10.96 16.03
CA TYR A 189 5.92 -9.54 16.23
C TYR A 189 5.18 -8.96 17.43
N ALA A 190 3.91 -9.28 17.59
CA ALA A 190 3.13 -8.88 18.76
C ALA A 190 3.70 -9.48 20.05
N ALA A 191 4.10 -10.76 20.04
CA ALA A 191 4.75 -11.41 21.17
C ALA A 191 6.10 -10.75 21.52
N LEU A 192 6.90 -10.42 20.52
CA LEU A 192 8.16 -9.70 20.69
C LEU A 192 7.94 -8.31 21.31
N CYS A 193 6.92 -7.58 20.86
CA CYS A 193 6.53 -6.29 21.43
C CYS A 193 6.17 -6.40 22.91
N ARG A 194 5.38 -7.42 23.30
CA ARG A 194 5.07 -7.69 24.72
C ARG A 194 6.31 -7.99 25.56
N ALA A 195 7.25 -8.75 24.99
CA ALA A 195 8.47 -9.14 25.70
C ALA A 195 9.47 -7.98 25.87
N THR A 196 9.51 -7.06 24.92
CA THR A 196 10.50 -5.96 24.87
C THR A 196 9.95 -4.60 25.29
N GLY A 197 8.64 -4.45 25.40
CA GLY A 197 7.97 -3.17 25.62
C GLY A 197 7.93 -2.27 24.35
N ALA A 198 8.27 -2.81 23.17
CA ALA A 198 8.20 -2.07 21.92
C ALA A 198 6.75 -1.82 21.50
N THR A 199 6.53 -0.70 20.81
CA THR A 199 5.23 -0.29 20.27
C THR A 199 5.08 -0.77 18.84
N LEU A 200 4.02 -1.52 18.53
CA LEU A 200 3.74 -2.05 17.20
C LEU A 200 2.85 -1.09 16.41
N ILE A 201 3.30 -0.70 15.22
CA ILE A 201 2.56 0.11 14.24
C ILE A 201 2.48 -0.69 12.94
N ILE A 202 1.25 -0.89 12.42
CA ILE A 202 1.01 -1.74 11.25
C ILE A 202 0.25 -0.95 10.17
N ASP A 203 0.76 -0.97 8.93
CA ASP A 203 0.01 -0.54 7.76
C ASP A 203 -0.83 -1.72 7.22
N GLU A 204 -2.15 -1.58 7.23
CA GLU A 204 -3.11 -2.55 6.73
C GLU A 204 -3.72 -2.18 5.36
N ALA A 205 -3.04 -1.37 4.58
CA ALA A 205 -3.55 -0.84 3.31
C ALA A 205 -4.04 -1.93 2.34
N HIS A 206 -3.45 -3.11 2.37
CA HIS A 206 -3.83 -4.25 1.51
C HIS A 206 -4.65 -5.32 2.24
N ALA A 207 -4.96 -5.13 3.52
CA ALA A 207 -5.68 -6.11 4.34
C ALA A 207 -7.06 -5.62 4.79
N VAL A 208 -7.20 -4.33 5.08
CA VAL A 208 -8.48 -3.73 5.49
C VAL A 208 -9.56 -3.94 4.43
N GLY A 209 -10.75 -4.34 4.85
CA GLY A 209 -11.87 -4.69 3.98
C GLY A 209 -11.88 -6.17 3.58
N LEU A 210 -10.79 -6.94 3.77
CA LEU A 210 -10.61 -8.26 3.18
C LEU A 210 -10.53 -9.40 4.19
N TYR A 211 -9.73 -9.25 5.24
CA TYR A 211 -9.39 -10.31 6.18
C TYR A 211 -10.06 -10.12 7.54
N GLY A 212 -10.18 -11.22 8.28
CA GLY A 212 -10.91 -11.28 9.54
C GLY A 212 -12.42 -11.48 9.35
N ASP A 213 -13.12 -11.90 10.39
CA ASP A 213 -14.54 -12.21 10.35
C ASP A 213 -15.36 -10.98 9.95
N ARG A 214 -15.00 -9.81 10.47
CA ARG A 214 -15.64 -8.53 10.14
C ARG A 214 -15.08 -7.91 8.85
N GLY A 215 -13.93 -8.40 8.35
CA GLY A 215 -13.18 -7.79 7.27
C GLY A 215 -12.32 -6.62 7.74
N SER A 216 -12.00 -6.51 9.03
CA SER A 216 -11.25 -5.36 9.52
C SER A 216 -9.74 -5.44 9.26
N GLY A 217 -9.21 -6.60 8.83
CA GLY A 217 -7.85 -6.77 8.39
C GLY A 217 -7.13 -7.98 9.00
N LEU A 218 -5.84 -8.10 8.74
CA LEU A 218 -4.99 -9.18 9.25
C LEU A 218 -4.70 -9.04 10.76
N ILE A 219 -4.73 -7.84 11.31
CA ILE A 219 -4.67 -7.62 12.77
C ILE A 219 -5.79 -8.40 13.46
N GLU A 220 -7.03 -8.31 12.93
CA GLU A 220 -8.16 -9.09 13.40
C GLU A 220 -7.95 -10.59 13.16
N ALA A 221 -7.59 -10.97 11.95
CA ALA A 221 -7.42 -12.37 11.57
C ALA A 221 -6.37 -13.09 12.42
N CYS A 222 -5.34 -12.37 12.90
CA CYS A 222 -4.31 -12.88 13.79
C CYS A 222 -4.65 -12.75 15.28
N GLY A 223 -5.76 -12.08 15.64
CA GLY A 223 -6.18 -11.89 17.03
C GLY A 223 -5.25 -11.00 17.86
N ILE A 224 -4.58 -10.05 17.23
CA ILE A 224 -3.57 -9.18 17.87
C ILE A 224 -4.04 -7.73 18.05
N GLU A 225 -5.34 -7.46 18.01
CA GLU A 225 -5.90 -6.11 18.09
C GLU A 225 -5.43 -5.33 19.34
N ARG A 226 -5.17 -6.05 20.45
CA ARG A 226 -4.73 -5.44 21.70
C ARG A 226 -3.23 -5.14 21.76
N ASP A 227 -2.46 -5.73 20.86
CA ASP A 227 -1.00 -5.61 20.82
C ASP A 227 -0.55 -4.49 19.84
N VAL A 228 -1.43 -4.11 18.92
CA VAL A 228 -1.14 -3.06 17.93
C VAL A 228 -1.55 -1.71 18.49
N CYS A 229 -0.58 -0.80 18.60
CA CYS A 229 -0.85 0.56 19.08
C CYS A 229 -1.62 1.36 18.03
N LEU A 230 -1.12 1.42 16.80
CA LEU A 230 -1.79 2.11 15.70
C LEU A 230 -1.80 1.25 14.44
N SER A 231 -2.93 1.26 13.75
CA SER A 231 -3.03 0.75 12.38
C SER A 231 -3.31 1.89 11.40
N VAL A 232 -2.66 1.84 10.22
CA VAL A 232 -2.95 2.71 9.09
C VAL A 232 -3.72 1.92 8.04
N ASN A 233 -4.86 2.43 7.59
CA ASN A 233 -5.84 1.68 6.80
C ASN A 233 -6.27 2.51 5.60
N THR A 234 -5.83 2.12 4.39
CA THR A 234 -6.09 2.90 3.17
C THR A 234 -7.49 2.65 2.62
N ALA A 235 -8.22 3.73 2.36
CA ALA A 235 -9.59 3.66 1.82
C ALA A 235 -9.66 3.64 0.28
N GLY A 236 -8.55 3.88 -0.40
CA GLY A 236 -8.46 3.91 -1.87
C GLY A 236 -8.27 2.55 -2.53
N LYS A 237 -8.40 1.45 -1.79
CA LYS A 237 -8.21 0.08 -2.29
C LYS A 237 -9.51 -0.73 -2.09
N ALA A 238 -9.52 -1.75 -1.24
CA ALA A 238 -10.69 -2.59 -1.01
C ALA A 238 -11.95 -1.81 -0.57
N LEU A 239 -11.79 -0.68 0.12
CA LEU A 239 -12.91 0.19 0.48
C LEU A 239 -13.49 0.99 -0.71
N GLY A 240 -12.82 1.01 -1.87
CA GLY A 240 -13.34 1.55 -3.14
C GLY A 240 -13.54 3.07 -3.20
N VAL A 241 -12.97 3.85 -2.25
CA VAL A 241 -13.18 5.30 -2.20
C VAL A 241 -11.84 6.05 -2.26
N SER A 242 -11.50 6.86 -1.26
CA SER A 242 -10.19 7.51 -1.16
C SER A 242 -9.88 7.91 0.28
N GLY A 243 -8.62 8.28 0.57
CA GLY A 243 -8.18 8.63 1.90
C GLY A 243 -7.65 7.44 2.69
N ALA A 244 -7.52 7.62 3.99
CA ALA A 244 -7.07 6.60 4.91
C ALA A 244 -7.51 6.91 6.35
N PHE A 245 -7.52 5.89 7.19
CA PHE A 245 -7.74 6.01 8.63
C PHE A 245 -6.50 5.59 9.40
N VAL A 246 -6.19 6.35 10.45
CA VAL A 246 -5.33 5.89 11.54
C VAL A 246 -6.26 5.48 12.68
N ALA A 247 -6.16 4.25 13.16
CA ALA A 247 -7.00 3.72 14.24
C ALA A 247 -6.14 3.24 15.41
N GLY A 248 -6.58 3.50 16.64
CA GLY A 248 -5.86 3.12 17.86
C GLY A 248 -6.42 3.76 19.12
N PRO A 249 -5.61 3.89 20.20
CA PRO A 249 -6.04 4.42 21.48
C PRO A 249 -6.31 5.93 21.41
N ALA A 250 -7.25 6.39 22.23
CA ALA A 250 -7.74 7.76 22.24
C ALA A 250 -6.62 8.79 22.46
N TRP A 251 -5.63 8.47 23.31
CA TRP A 251 -4.50 9.35 23.58
C TRP A 251 -3.61 9.57 22.35
N ALA A 252 -3.35 8.52 21.56
CA ALA A 252 -2.54 8.63 20.35
C ALA A 252 -3.26 9.43 19.25
N ILE A 253 -4.53 9.14 19.01
CA ILE A 253 -5.37 9.89 18.07
C ILE A 253 -5.49 11.36 18.52
N GLY A 254 -5.70 11.60 19.80
CA GLY A 254 -5.73 12.96 20.37
C GLY A 254 -4.41 13.71 20.12
N TYR A 255 -3.27 13.04 20.29
CA TYR A 255 -1.96 13.66 20.05
C TYR A 255 -1.72 13.95 18.56
N LEU A 256 -2.12 13.04 17.66
CA LEU A 256 -2.06 13.29 16.22
C LEU A 256 -2.86 14.53 15.81
N ILE A 257 -4.06 14.72 16.33
CA ILE A 257 -4.88 15.93 16.08
C ILE A 257 -4.12 17.21 16.47
N GLN A 258 -3.38 17.19 17.58
CA GLN A 258 -2.68 18.36 18.09
C GLN A 258 -1.33 18.62 17.40
N ARG A 259 -0.67 17.60 16.85
CA ARG A 259 0.74 17.70 16.45
C ARG A 259 1.04 17.26 15.03
N ALA A 260 0.22 16.42 14.42
CA ALA A 260 0.48 15.86 13.10
C ALA A 260 0.38 16.94 12.00
N ARG A 261 1.52 17.38 11.49
CA ARG A 261 1.59 18.39 10.43
C ARG A 261 0.77 18.03 9.18
N PRO A 262 0.78 16.77 8.68
CA PRO A 262 -0.06 16.37 7.55
C PRO A 262 -1.56 16.52 7.81
N PHE A 263 -2.01 16.51 9.06
CA PHE A 263 -3.40 16.74 9.45
C PHE A 263 -3.70 18.24 9.62
N ILE A 264 -2.86 18.95 10.36
CA ILE A 264 -3.07 20.36 10.73
C ILE A 264 -3.06 21.27 9.49
N PHE A 265 -2.10 21.06 8.59
CA PHE A 265 -1.81 21.95 7.47
C PHE A 265 -2.36 21.49 6.12
N SER A 266 -3.20 20.45 6.11
CA SER A 266 -3.88 19.99 4.91
C SER A 266 -5.34 20.41 4.90
N THR A 267 -5.85 20.81 3.72
CA THR A 267 -7.28 20.98 3.51
C THR A 267 -7.98 19.63 3.70
N ALA A 268 -9.10 19.65 4.40
CA ALA A 268 -9.91 18.44 4.62
C ALA A 268 -10.43 17.87 3.28
N PRO A 269 -10.57 16.54 3.16
CA PRO A 269 -11.17 15.90 1.99
C PRO A 269 -12.61 16.41 1.71
N PRO A 270 -13.15 16.19 0.52
CA PRO A 270 -14.56 16.45 0.24
C PRO A 270 -15.47 15.65 1.19
N PRO A 271 -16.52 16.27 1.78
CA PRO A 271 -17.43 15.56 2.70
C PRO A 271 -18.13 14.35 2.06
N SER A 272 -18.42 14.42 0.77
CA SER A 272 -19.03 13.33 -0.01
C SER A 272 -18.19 12.04 -0.01
N VAL A 273 -16.88 12.15 0.11
CA VAL A 273 -15.96 11.01 0.23
C VAL A 273 -16.17 10.29 1.57
N ALA A 274 -16.33 11.02 2.67
CA ALA A 274 -16.61 10.45 3.98
C ALA A 274 -17.99 9.74 4.02
N ALA A 275 -19.01 10.30 3.40
CA ALA A 275 -20.33 9.68 3.27
C ALA A 275 -20.27 8.37 2.46
N ALA A 276 -19.48 8.33 1.39
CA ALA A 276 -19.25 7.10 0.64
C ALA A 276 -18.49 6.05 1.46
N LEU A 277 -17.57 6.46 2.32
CA LEU A 277 -16.82 5.55 3.19
C LEU A 277 -17.71 4.89 4.24
N GLU A 278 -18.68 5.60 4.84
CA GLU A 278 -19.68 4.99 5.73
C GLU A 278 -20.46 3.90 5.00
N THR A 279 -20.90 4.20 3.78
CA THR A 279 -21.60 3.23 2.93
C THR A 279 -20.72 2.04 2.58
N SER A 280 -19.43 2.27 2.32
CA SER A 280 -18.45 1.20 2.04
C SER A 280 -18.30 0.25 3.23
N LEU A 281 -18.15 0.78 4.43
CA LEU A 281 -18.06 -0.01 5.67
C LEU A 281 -19.32 -0.84 5.91
N ASP A 282 -20.51 -0.26 5.65
CA ASP A 282 -21.77 -0.98 5.75
C ASP A 282 -21.87 -2.14 4.72
N ILE A 283 -21.41 -1.94 3.49
CA ILE A 283 -21.35 -3.01 2.47
C ILE A 283 -20.40 -4.13 2.92
N ILE A 284 -19.22 -3.81 3.43
CA ILE A 284 -18.26 -4.81 3.90
C ILE A 284 -18.85 -5.64 5.03
N ALA A 285 -19.60 -5.02 5.94
CA ALA A 285 -20.26 -5.69 7.05
C ALA A 285 -21.45 -6.55 6.59
N SER A 286 -22.27 -6.02 5.66
CA SER A 286 -23.53 -6.66 5.22
C SER A 286 -23.37 -7.66 4.07
N GLU A 287 -22.24 -7.62 3.32
CA GLU A 287 -21.96 -8.49 2.17
C GLU A 287 -20.69 -9.34 2.37
N PRO A 288 -20.60 -10.21 3.41
CA PRO A 288 -19.40 -11.02 3.67
C PRO A 288 -19.05 -11.98 2.52
N ASP A 289 -20.04 -12.38 1.73
CA ASP A 289 -19.87 -13.25 0.55
C ASP A 289 -18.94 -12.62 -0.52
N ARG A 290 -18.80 -11.29 -0.51
CA ARG A 290 -17.83 -10.61 -1.38
C ARG A 290 -16.39 -11.03 -1.07
N ARG A 291 -16.06 -11.09 0.23
CA ARG A 291 -14.72 -11.53 0.68
C ARG A 291 -14.51 -13.01 0.42
N ALA A 292 -15.51 -13.85 0.67
CA ALA A 292 -15.46 -15.27 0.35
C ALA A 292 -15.22 -15.49 -1.15
N ARG A 293 -15.95 -14.79 -2.01
CA ARG A 293 -15.76 -14.84 -3.48
C ARG A 293 -14.36 -14.42 -3.90
N LEU A 294 -13.81 -13.35 -3.30
CA LEU A 294 -12.42 -12.95 -3.57
C LEU A 294 -11.44 -14.07 -3.21
N ALA A 295 -11.59 -14.67 -2.03
CA ALA A 295 -10.74 -15.76 -1.59
C ALA A 295 -10.80 -16.97 -2.53
N ASP A 296 -11.99 -17.31 -3.04
CA ASP A 296 -12.17 -18.39 -4.01
C ASP A 296 -11.50 -18.05 -5.35
N ARG A 297 -11.61 -16.81 -5.85
CA ARG A 297 -10.92 -16.37 -7.06
C ARG A 297 -9.40 -16.42 -6.92
N VAL A 298 -8.87 -16.04 -5.74
CA VAL A 298 -7.44 -16.16 -5.44
C VAL A 298 -6.98 -17.61 -5.47
N LYS A 299 -7.71 -18.51 -4.82
CA LYS A 299 -7.40 -19.96 -4.84
C LYS A 299 -7.43 -20.52 -6.26
N TYR A 300 -8.46 -20.14 -7.02
CA TYR A 300 -8.63 -20.59 -8.41
C TYR A 300 -7.47 -20.12 -9.29
N LEU A 301 -7.13 -18.82 -9.27
CA LEU A 301 -6.00 -18.29 -10.05
C LEU A 301 -4.69 -19.01 -9.70
N ARG A 302 -4.39 -19.18 -8.41
CA ARG A 302 -3.15 -19.87 -7.99
C ARG A 302 -3.12 -21.34 -8.44
N HIS A 303 -4.26 -22.01 -8.42
CA HIS A 303 -4.38 -23.37 -8.95
C HIS A 303 -4.13 -23.42 -10.46
N ALA A 304 -4.78 -22.55 -11.23
CA ALA A 304 -4.63 -22.46 -12.67
C ALA A 304 -3.18 -22.13 -13.09
N LEU A 305 -2.53 -21.15 -12.42
CA LEU A 305 -1.12 -20.82 -12.65
C LEU A 305 -0.20 -22.03 -12.43
N ARG A 306 -0.42 -22.77 -11.34
CA ARG A 306 0.36 -23.97 -11.03
C ARG A 306 0.13 -25.07 -12.08
N ALA A 307 -1.11 -25.31 -12.49
CA ALA A 307 -1.44 -26.28 -13.53
C ALA A 307 -0.82 -25.93 -14.89
N ALA A 308 -0.71 -24.64 -15.21
CA ALA A 308 -0.05 -24.15 -16.43
C ALA A 308 1.49 -24.08 -16.32
N GLY A 309 2.08 -24.48 -15.20
CA GLY A 309 3.53 -24.42 -14.97
C GLY A 309 4.09 -22.97 -14.84
N VAL A 310 3.23 -21.99 -14.56
CA VAL A 310 3.65 -20.60 -14.33
C VAL A 310 4.17 -20.46 -12.91
N PRO A 311 5.43 -20.03 -12.70
CA PRO A 311 6.01 -19.90 -11.38
C PRO A 311 5.37 -18.71 -10.63
N ALA A 312 4.59 -19.02 -9.62
CA ALA A 312 4.02 -18.05 -8.69
C ALA A 312 4.30 -18.50 -7.25
N PRO A 313 4.59 -17.59 -6.31
CA PRO A 313 4.80 -17.96 -4.93
C PRO A 313 3.53 -18.52 -4.30
N ASP A 314 3.69 -19.43 -3.34
CA ASP A 314 2.58 -19.87 -2.51
C ASP A 314 2.02 -18.70 -1.67
N GLY A 315 0.77 -18.83 -1.25
CA GLY A 315 0.12 -17.81 -0.44
C GLY A 315 -1.39 -17.77 -0.62
N PHE A 316 -2.03 -16.88 0.10
CA PHE A 316 -3.49 -16.72 0.11
C PHE A 316 -3.94 -15.32 -0.29
N SER A 317 -3.00 -14.39 -0.49
CA SER A 317 -3.36 -12.99 -0.76
C SER A 317 -3.82 -12.77 -2.19
N GLN A 318 -4.59 -11.71 -2.38
CA GLN A 318 -5.09 -11.24 -3.67
C GLN A 318 -4.01 -10.64 -4.57
N ILE A 319 -2.79 -10.55 -4.08
CA ILE A 319 -1.62 -10.09 -4.85
C ILE A 319 -0.76 -11.29 -5.21
N VAL A 320 -0.56 -11.50 -6.50
CA VAL A 320 0.21 -12.64 -7.03
C VAL A 320 1.32 -12.10 -7.93
N PRO A 321 2.57 -12.02 -7.44
CA PRO A 321 3.70 -11.59 -8.28
C PRO A 321 4.18 -12.71 -9.18
N ILE A 322 4.47 -12.37 -10.44
CA ILE A 322 5.21 -13.23 -11.39
C ILE A 322 6.55 -12.56 -11.64
N VAL A 323 7.58 -13.03 -10.95
CA VAL A 323 8.91 -12.45 -11.03
C VAL A 323 9.58 -12.83 -12.35
N LEU A 324 9.98 -11.85 -13.14
CA LEU A 324 10.60 -12.01 -14.45
C LEU A 324 12.09 -11.63 -14.46
N GLY A 325 12.54 -10.90 -13.44
CA GLY A 325 13.93 -10.50 -13.25
C GLY A 325 14.27 -9.22 -14.00
N ASP A 326 14.25 -9.27 -15.32
CA ASP A 326 14.67 -8.21 -16.20
C ASP A 326 13.56 -7.18 -16.51
N ASN A 327 13.93 -5.90 -16.66
CA ASN A 327 12.98 -4.82 -16.94
C ASN A 327 12.33 -4.95 -18.33
N ASP A 328 13.12 -5.29 -19.35
CA ASP A 328 12.64 -5.39 -20.71
C ASP A 328 11.70 -6.57 -20.85
N ARG A 329 12.06 -7.69 -20.23
CA ARG A 329 11.20 -8.87 -20.19
C ARG A 329 9.86 -8.56 -19.51
N ALA A 330 9.87 -7.85 -18.39
CA ALA A 330 8.65 -7.48 -17.69
C ALA A 330 7.78 -6.52 -18.51
N LEU A 331 8.39 -5.56 -19.22
CA LEU A 331 7.68 -4.63 -20.09
C LEU A 331 7.08 -5.34 -21.30
N LEU A 332 7.86 -6.19 -21.98
CA LEU A 332 7.41 -6.93 -23.15
C LEU A 332 6.23 -7.84 -22.80
N THR A 333 6.37 -8.62 -21.73
CA THR A 333 5.30 -9.51 -21.26
C THR A 333 4.03 -8.73 -20.90
N ALA A 334 4.15 -7.61 -20.18
CA ALA A 334 2.99 -6.77 -19.86
C ALA A 334 2.35 -6.17 -21.11
N GLY A 335 3.14 -5.73 -22.09
CA GLY A 335 2.68 -5.19 -23.36
C GLY A 335 1.88 -6.20 -24.18
N GLU A 336 2.38 -7.46 -24.28
CA GLU A 336 1.70 -8.55 -24.97
C GLU A 336 0.37 -8.91 -24.29
N LEU A 337 0.34 -8.99 -22.97
CA LEU A 337 -0.91 -9.22 -22.22
C LEU A 337 -1.93 -8.09 -22.48
N GLN A 338 -1.48 -6.83 -22.45
CA GLN A 338 -2.34 -5.67 -22.74
C GLN A 338 -2.86 -5.70 -24.19
N ALA A 339 -2.03 -6.06 -25.16
CA ALA A 339 -2.44 -6.23 -26.56
C ALA A 339 -3.52 -7.31 -26.73
N ARG A 340 -3.49 -8.33 -25.87
CA ARG A 340 -4.47 -9.44 -25.82
C ARG A 340 -5.66 -9.15 -24.89
N GLY A 341 -5.80 -7.91 -24.39
CA GLY A 341 -6.97 -7.44 -23.65
C GLY A 341 -6.91 -7.58 -22.12
N PHE A 342 -5.76 -7.90 -21.53
CA PHE A 342 -5.59 -8.03 -20.07
C PHE A 342 -4.77 -6.86 -19.50
N ASP A 343 -5.36 -6.04 -18.63
CA ASP A 343 -4.65 -4.92 -18.00
C ASP A 343 -3.76 -5.40 -16.86
N VAL A 344 -2.54 -5.78 -17.20
CA VAL A 344 -1.47 -6.13 -16.26
C VAL A 344 -0.32 -5.15 -16.41
N ARG A 345 0.31 -4.77 -15.29
CA ARG A 345 1.40 -3.77 -15.29
C ARG A 345 2.72 -4.38 -14.86
N ALA A 346 3.80 -3.99 -15.55
CA ALA A 346 5.16 -4.31 -15.15
C ALA A 346 5.59 -3.44 -13.96
N ILE A 347 6.02 -4.07 -12.88
CA ILE A 347 6.63 -3.42 -11.73
C ILE A 347 8.15 -3.54 -11.84
N ARG A 348 8.84 -2.40 -11.74
CA ARG A 348 10.29 -2.26 -11.96
C ARG A 348 10.92 -1.38 -10.88
N PRO A 349 12.23 -1.33 -10.76
CA PRO A 349 12.90 -0.38 -9.87
C PRO A 349 12.40 1.06 -10.06
N PRO A 350 12.35 1.87 -8.98
CA PRO A 350 12.74 1.58 -7.60
C PRO A 350 11.61 0.96 -6.75
N SER A 351 10.45 0.58 -7.34
CA SER A 351 9.34 -0.04 -6.61
C SER A 351 9.69 -1.44 -6.10
N VAL A 352 10.61 -2.11 -6.79
CA VAL A 352 11.20 -3.40 -6.42
C VAL A 352 12.72 -3.33 -6.62
N ALA A 353 13.48 -4.27 -6.06
CA ALA A 353 14.94 -4.30 -6.20
C ALA A 353 15.36 -4.51 -7.66
N PRO A 354 16.53 -4.01 -8.10
CA PRO A 354 17.11 -4.36 -9.39
C PRO A 354 17.22 -5.88 -9.59
N GLY A 355 16.91 -6.36 -10.80
CA GLY A 355 16.90 -7.79 -11.10
C GLY A 355 15.68 -8.55 -10.59
N THR A 356 14.65 -7.86 -10.08
CA THR A 356 13.42 -8.47 -9.57
C THR A 356 12.16 -7.86 -10.19
N ALA A 357 12.26 -7.34 -11.41
CA ALA A 357 11.12 -6.85 -12.16
C ALA A 357 10.07 -7.95 -12.33
N ARG A 358 8.80 -7.60 -12.26
CA ARG A 358 7.71 -8.56 -12.19
C ARG A 358 6.42 -8.04 -12.80
N LEU A 359 5.51 -8.93 -13.13
CA LEU A 359 4.09 -8.62 -13.20
C LEU A 359 3.51 -8.69 -11.79
N ARG A 360 2.68 -7.72 -11.42
CA ARG A 360 1.91 -7.77 -10.18
C ARG A 360 0.45 -8.00 -10.51
N ILE A 361 0.02 -9.24 -10.40
CA ILE A 361 -1.36 -9.62 -10.64
C ILE A 361 -2.18 -9.30 -9.41
N ALA A 362 -3.24 -8.52 -9.57
CA ALA A 362 -4.23 -8.22 -8.52
C ALA A 362 -5.54 -8.94 -8.84
N VAL A 363 -5.98 -9.80 -7.93
CA VAL A 363 -7.26 -10.51 -8.06
C VAL A 363 -8.38 -9.63 -7.49
N ASN A 364 -9.49 -9.53 -8.21
CA ASN A 364 -10.69 -8.84 -7.77
C ASN A 364 -11.95 -9.70 -7.97
N VAL A 365 -13.03 -9.33 -7.30
CA VAL A 365 -14.31 -10.09 -7.32
C VAL A 365 -15.03 -10.12 -8.67
N GLY A 366 -14.64 -9.24 -9.61
CA GLY A 366 -15.21 -9.16 -10.95
C GLY A 366 -14.67 -10.22 -11.91
N LEU A 367 -13.57 -10.88 -11.56
CA LEU A 367 -13.00 -11.95 -12.37
C LEU A 367 -13.84 -13.21 -12.29
N THR A 368 -14.14 -13.84 -13.44
CA THR A 368 -14.76 -15.16 -13.55
C THR A 368 -13.70 -16.24 -13.71
N GLU A 369 -14.06 -17.49 -13.49
CA GLU A 369 -13.15 -18.63 -13.73
C GLU A 369 -12.71 -18.68 -15.19
N ASP A 370 -13.65 -18.57 -16.12
CA ASP A 370 -13.34 -18.51 -17.56
C ASP A 370 -12.36 -17.37 -17.92
N THR A 371 -12.51 -16.22 -17.27
CA THR A 371 -11.60 -15.08 -17.48
C THR A 371 -10.21 -15.36 -16.93
N ILE A 372 -10.13 -16.05 -15.79
CA ILE A 372 -8.87 -16.47 -15.18
C ILE A 372 -8.17 -17.51 -16.05
N ASP A 373 -8.91 -18.50 -16.56
CA ASP A 373 -8.35 -19.52 -17.46
C ASP A 373 -7.79 -18.90 -18.74
N GLN A 374 -8.56 -18.05 -19.42
CA GLN A 374 -8.10 -17.31 -20.59
C GLN A 374 -6.84 -16.47 -20.29
N PHE A 375 -6.81 -15.81 -19.15
CA PHE A 375 -5.65 -15.03 -18.73
C PHE A 375 -4.42 -15.92 -18.51
N VAL A 376 -4.58 -17.06 -17.83
CA VAL A 376 -3.48 -17.98 -17.52
C VAL A 376 -2.93 -18.62 -18.80
N ASP A 377 -3.78 -19.03 -19.73
CA ASP A 377 -3.36 -19.57 -21.02
C ASP A 377 -2.54 -18.56 -21.81
N VAL A 378 -3.02 -17.33 -21.90
CA VAL A 378 -2.32 -16.23 -22.59
C VAL A 378 -1.00 -15.91 -21.89
N LEU A 379 -0.98 -15.86 -20.56
CA LEU A 379 0.22 -15.59 -19.79
C LEU A 379 1.28 -16.68 -19.99
N ALA A 380 0.88 -17.97 -19.92
CA ALA A 380 1.79 -19.09 -20.12
C ALA A 380 2.42 -19.07 -21.52
N ALA A 381 1.62 -18.86 -22.57
CA ALA A 381 2.11 -18.70 -23.93
C ALA A 381 3.07 -17.52 -24.08
N THR A 382 2.71 -16.35 -23.55
CA THR A 382 3.54 -15.14 -23.60
C THR A 382 4.87 -15.32 -22.88
N LEU A 383 4.88 -16.03 -21.75
CA LEU A 383 6.12 -16.32 -21.02
C LEU A 383 7.07 -17.23 -21.82
N GLN A 384 6.53 -18.21 -22.56
CA GLN A 384 7.33 -19.08 -23.44
C GLN A 384 7.90 -18.29 -24.63
N GLU A 385 7.09 -17.47 -25.30
CA GLU A 385 7.48 -16.61 -26.42
C GLU A 385 8.60 -15.64 -26.01
N THR A 386 8.45 -14.98 -24.86
CA THR A 386 9.46 -14.02 -24.36
C THR A 386 10.78 -14.69 -23.99
N VAL A 387 10.77 -15.91 -23.43
CA VAL A 387 12.02 -16.66 -23.18
C VAL A 387 12.76 -16.95 -24.49
N GLN A 388 12.08 -17.35 -25.54
CA GLN A 388 12.70 -17.63 -26.84
C GLN A 388 13.30 -16.36 -27.47
N CYS A 389 12.62 -15.22 -27.40
CA CYS A 389 13.12 -13.95 -27.90
C CYS A 389 14.43 -13.51 -27.22
N PHE A 390 14.51 -13.65 -25.90
CA PHE A 390 15.70 -13.27 -25.14
C PHE A 390 16.87 -14.26 -25.33
N ALA A 391 16.59 -15.56 -25.48
CA ALA A 391 17.62 -16.56 -25.77
C ALA A 391 18.22 -16.42 -27.19
N ALA A 392 17.47 -15.90 -28.15
CA ALA A 392 17.95 -15.63 -29.52
C ALA A 392 18.77 -14.33 -29.65
N SER A 393 18.71 -13.44 -28.63
CA SER A 393 19.38 -12.12 -28.62
C SER A 393 20.65 -12.10 -27.78
N SER A 394 20.95 -13.19 -27.06
CA SER A 394 22.16 -13.41 -26.27
C SER A 394 23.13 -14.35 -26.98
#